data_fe807a100cba9ea9ba4f7aa3df5991de
#
_entry.id   fe807a100cba9ea9ba4f7aa3df5991de
#
_cell.length_a   1.000
_cell.length_b   1.000
_cell.length_c   1.000
_cell.angle_alpha   90.00
_cell.angle_beta   90.00
_cell.angle_gamma   90.00
#
_symmetry.space_group_name_H-M   'P 1'
#
loop_
_entity.id
_entity.type
_entity.pdbx_description
1 polymer ?
#
loop_
_entity_poly.entity_id
_entity_poly.type
_entity_poly.pdbx_seq_one_letter_code
_entity_poly.pdbx_strand_id
1 'polypeptide(L)'
;MRVFLKRSWYGNRGLEMKASAEKVIPVEKTPSKKKRILIIEDEYSASKFLTMRLKNLGFMVSAAFDGMTGLKEATETIPDLIILDLMIPKLPGEEVCKTLRESFDEKLVRIPIIMLTGKDSMVDKILGKVIGADAYLTKPYDFSDLFEVIKKILPDA
;
A
#
# COMPACT_ATOMS: atom_id res chain seq x y z
N MET A 1 5.52 23.71 -14.24
CA MET A 1 5.44 23.61 -15.70
C MET A 1 6.54 24.50 -16.28
N ARG A 2 7.67 23.92 -16.67
CA ARG A 2 8.80 24.66 -17.29
C ARG A 2 8.86 24.28 -18.75
N VAL A 3 8.63 25.29 -19.60
CA VAL A 3 8.78 25.19 -21.05
C VAL A 3 10.21 25.52 -21.39
N PHE A 4 10.93 24.57 -22.00
CA PHE A 4 12.27 24.86 -22.58
C PHE A 4 12.10 25.30 -24.02
N LEU A 5 12.38 26.60 -24.29
CA LEU A 5 12.54 27.14 -25.65
C LEU A 5 13.99 26.97 -26.09
N LYS A 6 14.26 26.12 -27.06
CA LYS A 6 15.50 26.15 -27.81
C LYS A 6 15.44 27.30 -28.84
N ARG A 7 16.28 28.33 -28.66
CA ARG A 7 16.56 29.30 -29.69
C ARG A 7 17.56 28.68 -30.66
N SER A 8 17.14 28.53 -31.91
CA SER A 8 18.05 28.33 -33.03
C SER A 8 18.15 29.63 -33.83
N TRP A 9 19.36 30.15 -33.94
CA TRP A 9 19.72 31.26 -34.82
C TRP A 9 20.01 30.71 -36.21
N TYR A 10 19.25 31.15 -37.21
CA TYR A 10 19.79 31.37 -38.57
C TYR A 10 18.80 32.17 -39.41
N GLY A 11 19.33 33.35 -39.94
CA GLY A 11 19.20 33.88 -41.30
C GLY A 11 17.80 34.17 -41.88
N ASN A 12 17.56 35.48 -41.93
CA ASN A 12 16.66 36.24 -42.75
C ASN A 12 16.43 35.66 -44.18
N ARG A 13 15.22 35.14 -44.48
CA ARG A 13 14.51 35.21 -45.76
C ARG A 13 13.05 34.80 -45.54
N GLY A 14 12.13 35.68 -45.94
CA GLY A 14 10.70 35.50 -45.75
C GLY A 14 10.16 34.22 -46.41
N LEU A 15 9.62 33.38 -45.60
CA LEU A 15 8.70 32.30 -45.95
C LEU A 15 7.70 32.21 -44.83
N GLU A 16 6.45 32.45 -45.16
CA GLU A 16 5.33 32.20 -44.26
C GLU A 16 5.36 30.72 -43.82
N MET A 17 5.81 30.49 -42.61
CA MET A 17 5.64 29.16 -42.02
C MET A 17 4.22 29.05 -41.49
N LYS A 18 3.36 28.30 -42.21
CA LYS A 18 2.15 27.75 -41.67
C LYS A 18 2.52 26.94 -40.39
N ALA A 19 2.06 27.44 -39.26
CA ALA A 19 2.15 26.71 -38.02
C ALA A 19 1.36 25.41 -38.17
N SER A 20 2.02 24.30 -38.46
CA SER A 20 1.44 22.96 -38.29
C SER A 20 1.25 22.76 -36.81
N ALA A 21 -0.03 22.74 -36.38
CA ALA A 21 -0.41 22.36 -35.03
C ALA A 21 0.10 20.93 -34.79
N GLU A 22 1.19 20.77 -34.05
CA GLU A 22 1.59 19.47 -33.53
C GLU A 22 0.45 18.96 -32.68
N LYS A 23 -0.19 17.91 -33.18
CA LYS A 23 -1.23 17.20 -32.51
C LYS A 23 -0.62 16.60 -31.24
N VAL A 24 -0.85 17.27 -30.09
CA VAL A 24 -0.49 16.72 -28.78
C VAL A 24 -1.27 15.43 -28.63
N ILE A 25 -0.62 14.29 -28.83
CA ILE A 25 -1.18 12.98 -28.55
C ILE A 25 -1.38 12.95 -27.03
N PRO A 26 -2.63 12.78 -26.52
CA PRO A 26 -2.81 12.59 -25.10
C PRO A 26 -1.99 11.36 -24.68
N VAL A 27 -1.05 11.52 -23.77
CA VAL A 27 -0.41 10.37 -23.11
C VAL A 27 -1.53 9.68 -22.34
N GLU A 28 -2.06 8.61 -22.91
CA GLU A 28 -2.95 7.72 -22.19
C GLU A 28 -2.20 7.28 -20.92
N LYS A 29 -2.69 7.72 -19.76
CA LYS A 29 -2.26 7.16 -18.48
C LYS A 29 -2.54 5.67 -18.56
N THR A 30 -1.51 4.86 -18.75
CA THR A 30 -1.62 3.42 -18.55
C THR A 30 -2.35 3.20 -17.24
N PRO A 31 -3.44 2.41 -17.21
CA PRO A 31 -4.19 2.21 -15.98
C PRO A 31 -3.21 1.69 -14.92
N SER A 32 -3.00 2.46 -13.87
CA SER A 32 -2.12 2.05 -12.77
C SER A 32 -2.64 0.72 -12.24
N LYS A 33 -1.77 -0.27 -12.15
CA LYS A 33 -2.14 -1.59 -11.62
C LYS A 33 -2.70 -1.39 -10.22
N LYS A 34 -3.96 -1.80 -10.00
CA LYS A 34 -4.61 -1.66 -8.70
C LYS A 34 -3.75 -2.29 -7.61
N LYS A 35 -3.51 -1.56 -6.55
CA LYS A 35 -2.75 -2.03 -5.39
C LYS A 35 -3.52 -3.13 -4.65
N ARG A 36 -2.80 -4.15 -4.20
CA ARG A 36 -3.35 -5.31 -3.48
C ARG A 36 -3.10 -5.15 -1.99
N ILE A 37 -4.16 -5.26 -1.19
CA ILE A 37 -4.10 -5.20 0.27
C ILE A 37 -4.59 -6.55 0.81
N LEU A 38 -3.78 -7.18 1.66
CA LEU A 38 -4.19 -8.34 2.46
C LEU A 38 -4.55 -7.88 3.86
N ILE A 39 -5.75 -8.24 4.32
CA ILE A 39 -6.21 -8.02 5.70
C ILE A 39 -6.09 -9.34 6.44
N ILE A 40 -5.46 -9.35 7.62
CA ILE A 40 -5.39 -10.50 8.51
C ILE A 40 -6.03 -10.08 9.84
N GLU A 41 -7.29 -10.43 10.03
CA GLU A 41 -8.16 -10.02 11.13
C GLU A 41 -9.18 -11.11 11.38
N ASP A 42 -9.27 -11.66 12.59
CA ASP A 42 -10.16 -12.77 12.93
C ASP A 42 -11.60 -12.35 13.18
N GLU A 43 -11.85 -11.10 13.55
CA GLU A 43 -13.21 -10.58 13.67
C GLU A 43 -13.84 -10.33 12.29
N TYR A 44 -14.81 -11.17 11.94
CA TYR A 44 -15.46 -11.12 10.62
C TYR A 44 -16.06 -9.76 10.27
N SER A 45 -16.72 -9.09 11.23
CA SER A 45 -17.35 -7.77 11.01
C SER A 45 -16.31 -6.69 10.71
N ALA A 46 -15.21 -6.65 11.47
CA ALA A 46 -14.09 -5.71 11.24
C ALA A 46 -13.43 -5.96 9.88
N SER A 47 -13.10 -7.21 9.59
CA SER A 47 -12.52 -7.63 8.31
C SER A 47 -13.41 -7.28 7.13
N LYS A 48 -14.71 -7.55 7.21
CA LYS A 48 -15.70 -7.21 6.18
C LYS A 48 -15.83 -5.70 5.97
N PHE A 49 -15.89 -4.93 7.06
CA PHE A 49 -15.96 -3.47 7.01
C PHE A 49 -14.73 -2.88 6.29
N LEU A 50 -13.54 -3.29 6.69
CA LEU A 50 -12.29 -2.84 6.06
C LEU A 50 -12.24 -3.22 4.58
N THR A 51 -12.59 -4.47 4.26
CA THR A 51 -12.63 -4.98 2.87
C THR A 51 -13.55 -4.12 2.00
N MET A 52 -14.76 -3.83 2.48
CA MET A 52 -15.72 -3.02 1.74
C MET A 52 -15.21 -1.59 1.51
N ARG A 53 -14.69 -0.95 2.56
CA ARG A 53 -14.18 0.43 2.49
C ARG A 53 -13.00 0.54 1.53
N LEU A 54 -12.04 -0.37 1.61
CA LEU A 54 -10.85 -0.35 0.76
C LEU A 54 -11.18 -0.71 -0.70
N LYS A 55 -12.10 -1.66 -0.96
CA LYS A 55 -12.57 -1.95 -2.32
C LYS A 55 -13.26 -0.74 -2.96
N ASN A 56 -14.06 0.01 -2.19
CA ASN A 56 -14.71 1.23 -2.68
C ASN A 56 -13.71 2.35 -3.03
N LEU A 57 -12.51 2.32 -2.45
CA LEU A 57 -11.40 3.21 -2.78
C LEU A 57 -10.55 2.72 -3.97
N GLY A 58 -10.90 1.58 -4.57
CA GLY A 58 -10.25 1.06 -5.77
C GLY A 58 -9.18 0.00 -5.54
N PHE A 59 -8.90 -0.39 -4.28
CA PHE A 59 -7.94 -1.45 -3.97
C PHE A 59 -8.47 -2.84 -4.34
N MET A 60 -7.57 -3.74 -4.65
CA MET A 60 -7.84 -5.18 -4.64
C MET A 60 -7.60 -5.69 -3.22
N VAL A 61 -8.62 -6.27 -2.59
CA VAL A 61 -8.54 -6.68 -1.18
C VAL A 61 -8.84 -8.16 -1.04
N SER A 62 -7.97 -8.85 -0.33
CA SER A 62 -8.19 -10.19 0.20
C SER A 62 -8.15 -10.18 1.72
N ALA A 63 -8.73 -11.22 2.35
CA ALA A 63 -8.84 -11.31 3.79
C ALA A 63 -8.57 -12.74 4.28
N ALA A 64 -7.78 -12.84 5.34
CA ALA A 64 -7.53 -14.05 6.10
C ALA A 64 -7.98 -13.87 7.55
N PHE A 65 -8.43 -14.93 8.19
CA PHE A 65 -9.02 -14.88 9.53
C PHE A 65 -8.13 -15.54 10.61
N ASP A 66 -6.93 -15.92 10.23
CA ASP A 66 -5.90 -16.44 11.12
C ASP A 66 -4.51 -16.21 10.55
N GLY A 67 -3.50 -16.26 11.41
CA GLY A 67 -2.13 -15.96 11.02
C GLY A 67 -1.51 -16.96 10.05
N MET A 68 -1.84 -18.24 10.15
CA MET A 68 -1.32 -19.27 9.24
C MET A 68 -1.84 -19.08 7.82
N THR A 69 -3.17 -18.86 7.69
CA THR A 69 -3.80 -18.59 6.39
C THR A 69 -3.28 -17.27 5.82
N GLY A 70 -3.14 -16.23 6.66
CA GLY A 70 -2.60 -14.93 6.26
C GLY A 70 -1.17 -15.01 5.75
N LEU A 71 -0.30 -15.74 6.46
CA LEU A 71 1.08 -15.94 6.04
C LEU A 71 1.17 -16.69 4.72
N LYS A 72 0.38 -17.76 4.55
CA LYS A 72 0.30 -18.51 3.30
C LYS A 72 -0.13 -17.59 2.15
N GLU A 73 -1.19 -16.83 2.32
CA GLU A 73 -1.69 -15.93 1.29
C GLU A 73 -0.69 -14.82 0.94
N ALA A 74 0.00 -14.26 1.95
CA ALA A 74 1.06 -13.28 1.72
C ALA A 74 2.20 -13.85 0.84
N THR A 75 2.60 -15.10 1.07
CA THR A 75 3.66 -15.77 0.30
C THR A 75 3.23 -16.10 -1.13
N GLU A 76 1.97 -16.48 -1.34
CA GLU A 76 1.44 -16.84 -2.66
C GLU A 76 1.13 -15.61 -3.54
N THR A 77 0.66 -14.52 -2.94
CA THR A 77 0.14 -13.35 -3.69
C THR A 77 1.08 -12.16 -3.71
N ILE A 78 1.98 -12.04 -2.75
CA ILE A 78 2.88 -10.89 -2.52
C ILE A 78 2.10 -9.58 -2.63
N PRO A 79 1.27 -9.22 -1.60
CA PRO A 79 0.47 -8.01 -1.62
C PRO A 79 1.33 -6.74 -1.55
N ASP A 80 0.78 -5.60 -1.97
CA ASP A 80 1.45 -4.29 -1.86
C ASP A 80 1.41 -3.74 -0.42
N LEU A 81 0.51 -4.28 0.43
CA LEU A 81 0.34 -3.90 1.84
C LEU A 81 -0.34 -5.03 2.61
N ILE A 82 0.06 -5.23 3.86
CA ILE A 82 -0.64 -6.10 4.83
C ILE A 82 -1.16 -5.23 5.97
N ILE A 83 -2.45 -5.39 6.31
CA ILE A 83 -3.07 -4.88 7.53
C ILE A 83 -3.24 -6.08 8.45
N LEU A 84 -2.56 -6.09 9.60
CA LEU A 84 -2.37 -7.25 10.44
C LEU A 84 -2.79 -6.97 11.88
N ASP A 85 -3.79 -7.68 12.39
CA ASP A 85 -4.10 -7.68 13.82
C ASP A 85 -3.07 -8.51 14.58
N LEU A 86 -2.66 -8.02 15.74
CA LEU A 86 -1.79 -8.74 16.66
C LEU A 86 -2.46 -9.97 17.26
N MET A 87 -3.71 -9.83 17.65
CA MET A 87 -4.46 -10.83 18.42
C MET A 87 -5.29 -11.72 17.50
N ILE A 88 -4.64 -12.56 16.71
CA ILE A 88 -5.26 -13.52 15.79
C ILE A 88 -4.92 -14.97 16.17
N PRO A 89 -5.79 -15.94 15.87
CA PRO A 89 -5.57 -17.35 16.22
C PRO A 89 -4.54 -18.03 15.31
N LYS A 90 -4.14 -19.24 15.73
CA LYS A 90 -3.20 -20.19 15.12
C LYS A 90 -1.75 -19.70 15.08
N LEU A 91 -1.50 -18.50 14.57
CA LEU A 91 -0.20 -17.86 14.56
C LEU A 91 -0.39 -16.39 14.92
N PRO A 92 0.15 -15.89 16.06
CA PRO A 92 0.04 -14.49 16.47
C PRO A 92 0.59 -13.53 15.42
N GLY A 93 0.04 -12.31 15.36
CA GLY A 93 0.45 -11.30 14.37
C GLY A 93 1.92 -10.95 14.42
N GLU A 94 2.53 -10.96 15.61
CA GLU A 94 3.98 -10.76 15.77
C GLU A 94 4.79 -11.83 15.04
N GLU A 95 4.39 -13.09 15.17
CA GLU A 95 5.09 -14.20 14.51
C GLU A 95 4.87 -14.19 12.99
N VAL A 96 3.70 -13.75 12.51
CA VAL A 96 3.47 -13.51 11.08
C VAL A 96 4.43 -12.46 10.56
N CYS A 97 4.50 -11.31 11.22
CA CYS A 97 5.38 -10.20 10.84
C CYS A 97 6.86 -10.63 10.86
N LYS A 98 7.30 -11.26 11.94
CA LYS A 98 8.66 -11.76 12.09
C LYS A 98 9.02 -12.75 10.97
N THR A 99 8.14 -13.72 10.69
CA THR A 99 8.36 -14.71 9.63
C THR A 99 8.53 -14.04 8.27
N LEU A 100 7.74 -13.02 7.96
CA LEU A 100 7.87 -12.26 6.72
C LEU A 100 9.20 -11.48 6.67
N ARG A 101 9.64 -10.87 7.77
CA ARG A 101 10.89 -10.10 7.84
C ARG A 101 12.15 -10.98 7.80
N GLU A 102 12.08 -12.20 8.29
CA GLU A 102 13.17 -13.19 8.29
C GLU A 102 13.16 -14.08 7.03
N SER A 103 12.27 -13.81 6.07
CA SER A 103 12.19 -14.57 4.83
C SER A 103 13.45 -14.41 3.97
N PHE A 104 13.83 -15.48 3.24
CA PHE A 104 14.86 -15.41 2.21
C PHE A 104 14.36 -14.74 0.91
N ASP A 105 13.04 -14.57 0.73
CA ASP A 105 12.48 -13.85 -0.39
C ASP A 105 12.41 -12.34 -0.08
N GLU A 106 13.27 -11.56 -0.72
CA GLU A 106 13.32 -10.11 -0.57
C GLU A 106 11.98 -9.41 -0.84
N LYS A 107 11.12 -10.00 -1.67
CA LYS A 107 9.80 -9.42 -1.97
C LYS A 107 8.92 -9.48 -0.72
N LEU A 108 8.97 -10.59 0.03
CA LEU A 108 8.22 -10.75 1.29
C LEU A 108 8.75 -9.81 2.37
N VAL A 109 10.07 -9.73 2.51
CA VAL A 109 10.73 -8.84 3.49
C VAL A 109 10.31 -7.39 3.31
N ARG A 110 10.08 -6.96 2.08
CA ARG A 110 9.76 -5.56 1.73
C ARG A 110 8.26 -5.22 1.74
N ILE A 111 7.38 -6.19 1.96
CA ILE A 111 5.93 -5.89 2.05
C ILE A 111 5.69 -4.95 3.22
N PRO A 112 5.10 -3.77 3.02
CA PRO A 112 4.72 -2.90 4.13
C PRO A 112 3.66 -3.57 5.01
N ILE A 113 3.78 -3.40 6.33
CA ILE A 113 2.87 -3.98 7.32
C ILE A 113 2.37 -2.88 8.24
N ILE A 114 1.05 -2.66 8.27
CA ILE A 114 0.36 -1.87 9.29
C ILE A 114 -0.16 -2.83 10.35
N MET A 115 0.30 -2.69 11.58
CA MET A 115 -0.10 -3.53 12.68
C MET A 115 -1.22 -2.87 13.48
N LEU A 116 -2.30 -3.62 13.71
CA LEU A 116 -3.43 -3.19 14.55
C LEU A 116 -3.22 -3.74 15.97
N THR A 117 -3.29 -2.86 16.99
CA THR A 117 -2.98 -3.23 18.38
C THR A 117 -4.13 -2.85 19.33
N GLY A 118 -4.30 -3.57 20.44
CA GLY A 118 -5.22 -3.18 21.52
C GLY A 118 -4.73 -2.00 22.35
N LYS A 119 -5.61 -1.40 23.16
CA LYS A 119 -5.33 -0.20 23.98
C LYS A 119 -4.23 -0.36 25.03
N ASP A 120 -3.98 -1.57 25.53
CA ASP A 120 -3.13 -1.81 26.70
C ASP A 120 -1.66 -2.06 26.39
N SER A 121 -1.28 -1.84 25.16
CA SER A 121 0.01 -2.26 24.64
C SER A 121 1.02 -1.12 24.42
N MET A 122 1.39 -0.38 25.48
CA MET A 122 2.68 0.32 25.46
C MET A 122 3.84 -0.67 25.25
N VAL A 123 3.70 -1.88 25.76
CA VAL A 123 4.58 -3.01 25.50
C VAL A 123 4.56 -3.40 24.04
N ASP A 124 3.40 -3.46 23.39
CA ASP A 124 3.26 -3.82 21.98
C ASP A 124 3.86 -2.76 21.06
N LYS A 125 3.82 -1.47 21.40
CA LYS A 125 4.52 -0.42 20.63
C LYS A 125 6.04 -0.54 20.68
N ILE A 126 6.59 -1.00 21.80
CA ILE A 126 8.02 -1.24 21.97
C ILE A 126 8.41 -2.53 21.24
N LEU A 127 7.66 -3.61 21.44
CA LEU A 127 7.86 -4.88 20.74
C LEU A 127 7.66 -4.73 19.25
N GLY A 128 6.68 -3.96 18.84
CA GLY A 128 6.38 -3.76 17.44
C GLY A 128 7.48 -3.06 16.64
N LYS A 129 8.21 -2.09 17.23
CA LYS A 129 9.43 -1.53 16.62
C LYS A 129 10.53 -2.57 16.49
N VAL A 130 10.57 -3.57 17.38
CA VAL A 130 11.51 -4.69 17.34
C VAL A 130 11.10 -5.73 16.31
N ILE A 131 9.79 -5.87 16.05
CA ILE A 131 9.23 -6.89 15.15
C ILE A 131 9.29 -6.47 13.67
N GLY A 132 9.44 -5.16 13.39
CA GLY A 132 9.67 -4.66 12.02
C GLY A 132 8.41 -4.32 11.23
N ALA A 133 7.29 -3.98 11.87
CA ALA A 133 6.16 -3.36 11.19
C ALA A 133 6.46 -1.91 10.81
N ASP A 134 5.88 -1.43 9.70
CA ASP A 134 6.14 -0.09 9.17
C ASP A 134 5.26 0.97 9.84
N ALA A 135 4.10 0.57 10.34
CA ALA A 135 3.20 1.44 11.10
C ALA A 135 2.36 0.65 12.10
N TYR A 136 1.88 1.37 13.12
CA TYR A 136 1.02 0.84 14.19
C TYR A 136 -0.20 1.72 14.33
N LEU A 137 -1.36 1.09 14.51
CA LEU A 137 -2.62 1.77 14.78
C LEU A 137 -3.32 1.10 15.97
N THR A 138 -3.63 1.89 17.00
CA THR A 138 -4.24 1.38 18.23
C THR A 138 -5.76 1.32 18.11
N LYS A 139 -6.36 0.16 18.38
CA LYS A 139 -7.82 -0.03 18.46
C LYS A 139 -8.39 0.63 19.75
N PRO A 140 -9.55 1.31 19.69
CA PRO A 140 -10.33 1.62 18.49
C PRO A 140 -9.69 2.75 17.67
N TYR A 141 -9.81 2.68 16.36
CA TYR A 141 -9.37 3.70 15.42
C TYR A 141 -10.49 4.05 14.44
N ASP A 142 -10.43 5.26 13.89
CA ASP A 142 -11.29 5.65 12.79
C ASP A 142 -10.70 5.18 11.45
N PHE A 143 -11.58 4.84 10.50
CA PHE A 143 -11.12 4.43 9.16
C PHE A 143 -10.29 5.53 8.47
N SER A 144 -10.58 6.80 8.75
CA SER A 144 -9.78 7.95 8.28
C SER A 144 -8.32 7.87 8.72
N ASP A 145 -8.06 7.48 9.97
CA ASP A 145 -6.71 7.37 10.50
C ASP A 145 -5.94 6.25 9.80
N LEU A 146 -6.58 5.09 9.64
CA LEU A 146 -6.00 3.98 8.87
C LEU A 146 -5.70 4.40 7.43
N PHE A 147 -6.63 5.10 6.78
CA PHE A 147 -6.45 5.52 5.39
C PHE A 147 -5.32 6.54 5.22
N GLU A 148 -5.14 7.47 6.17
CA GLU A 148 -3.99 8.38 6.18
C GLU A 148 -2.64 7.63 6.29
N VAL A 149 -2.60 6.56 7.10
CA VAL A 149 -1.40 5.71 7.18
C VAL A 149 -1.17 4.98 5.86
N ILE A 150 -2.21 4.41 5.25
CA ILE A 150 -2.13 3.73 3.95
C ILE A 150 -1.57 4.68 2.88
N LYS A 151 -2.06 5.92 2.78
CA LYS A 151 -1.58 6.91 1.81
C LYS A 151 -0.09 7.27 2.00
N LYS A 152 0.40 7.29 3.24
CA LYS A 152 1.81 7.53 3.51
C LYS A 152 2.70 6.37 3.07
N ILE A 153 2.20 5.15 3.18
CA ILE A 153 2.93 3.92 2.83
C ILE A 153 2.84 3.63 1.32
N LEU A 154 1.67 3.89 0.73
CA LEU A 154 1.39 3.69 -0.70
C LEU A 154 1.03 5.03 -1.36
N PRO A 155 1.99 5.92 -1.59
CA PRO A 155 1.71 7.28 -2.08
C PRO A 155 1.10 7.34 -3.48
N ASP A 156 1.22 6.27 -4.27
CA ASP A 156 0.69 6.16 -5.63
C ASP A 156 -0.62 5.31 -5.69
N ALA A 157 -1.32 5.16 -4.57
CA ALA A 157 -2.52 4.35 -4.44
C ALA A 157 -3.81 5.17 -4.66
#